data_2d43dae16c4fee49db898992125e97f1
#
_entry.id   2d43dae16c4fee49db898992125e97f1
#
_cell.length_a   1.000
_cell.length_b   1.000
_cell.length_c   1.000
_cell.angle_alpha   90.00
_cell.angle_beta   90.00
_cell.angle_gamma   90.00
#
_symmetry.space_group_name_H-M   'P 1'
#
loop_
_entity.id
_entity.type
_entity.pdbx_description
1 polymer ?
#
loop_
_entity_poly.entity_id
_entity_poly.type
_entity_poly.pdbx_seq_one_letter_code
_entity_poly.pdbx_strand_id
1 'polypeptide(L)'
;LGGNLTTKKVSNNDVTITGPAILTADVDIDVTANSSDTDEGDITFTSTINDTDGSSPFSLTLDSDGGAIDVQGIIGGTNKVGAISINNTGGDGSVTLAGIGNASANSNAGAAGNEGLVNIGNTASASVNLGGGFYMTDGATVIKASTGENINFSATTTFKTADDALT
;
A
#
# COMPACT_ATOMS: atom_id res chain seq x y z
N LEU A 1 3.66 -10.69 -9.73
CA LEU A 1 4.16 -9.43 -10.29
C LEU A 1 5.68 -9.45 -10.23
N GLY A 2 6.34 -9.35 -11.37
CA GLY A 2 7.80 -9.52 -11.52
C GLY A 2 8.51 -8.29 -12.02
N GLY A 3 8.03 -7.10 -11.72
CA GLY A 3 8.65 -5.84 -12.14
C GLY A 3 7.66 -4.69 -12.20
N ASN A 4 8.16 -3.55 -12.63
CA ASN A 4 7.44 -2.30 -12.63
C ASN A 4 6.37 -2.22 -13.72
N LEU A 5 5.28 -1.55 -13.40
CA LEU A 5 4.20 -1.22 -14.31
C LEU A 5 4.01 0.30 -14.31
N THR A 6 4.36 0.93 -15.41
CA THR A 6 4.14 2.37 -15.60
C THR A 6 3.10 2.57 -16.69
N THR A 7 2.01 3.22 -16.36
CA THR A 7 1.04 3.66 -17.35
C THR A 7 1.37 5.07 -17.78
N LYS A 8 1.34 5.34 -19.07
CA LYS A 8 1.59 6.67 -19.61
C LYS A 8 0.31 7.30 -20.09
N LYS A 9 -0.04 8.39 -19.45
CA LYS A 9 -0.77 9.53 -19.94
C LYS A 9 -1.79 9.29 -21.08
N VAL A 10 -2.87 8.68 -20.72
CA VAL A 10 -4.16 8.76 -21.41
C VAL A 10 -5.23 8.86 -20.33
N SER A 11 -6.29 9.58 -20.59
CA SER A 11 -7.45 9.62 -19.70
C SER A 11 -7.84 8.20 -19.27
N ASN A 12 -8.10 7.99 -17.98
CA ASN A 12 -8.47 6.68 -17.41
C ASN A 12 -7.35 5.62 -17.57
N ASN A 13 -6.16 5.93 -17.11
CA ASN A 13 -5.04 4.99 -17.08
C ASN A 13 -5.04 4.07 -15.85
N ASP A 14 -6.21 3.65 -15.40
CA ASP A 14 -6.41 2.80 -14.24
C ASP A 14 -5.66 1.48 -14.35
N VAL A 15 -5.14 1.03 -13.22
CA VAL A 15 -4.55 -0.28 -13.07
C VAL A 15 -5.39 -1.10 -12.10
N THR A 16 -6.06 -2.13 -12.61
CA THR A 16 -6.80 -3.07 -11.78
C THR A 16 -6.16 -4.46 -11.83
N ILE A 17 -5.73 -4.95 -10.67
CA ILE A 17 -5.19 -6.30 -10.52
C ILE A 17 -6.24 -7.16 -9.82
N THR A 18 -6.81 -8.09 -10.58
CA THR A 18 -7.86 -8.99 -10.11
C THR A 18 -7.27 -10.31 -9.63
N GLY A 19 -7.66 -10.72 -8.41
CA GLY A 19 -7.17 -11.94 -7.78
C GLY A 19 -5.86 -11.73 -7.00
N PRO A 20 -5.36 -12.79 -6.34
CA PRO A 20 -4.17 -12.71 -5.52
C PRO A 20 -2.92 -12.35 -6.32
N ALA A 21 -2.15 -11.38 -5.84
CA ALA A 21 -0.87 -10.99 -6.40
C ALA A 21 0.28 -11.58 -5.58
N ILE A 22 1.28 -12.12 -6.28
CA ILE A 22 2.53 -12.60 -5.68
C ILE A 22 3.67 -11.76 -6.26
N LEU A 23 4.46 -11.14 -5.38
CA LEU A 23 5.65 -10.41 -5.77
C LEU A 23 6.79 -11.39 -6.02
N THR A 24 7.45 -11.27 -7.16
CA THR A 24 8.63 -12.06 -7.56
C THR A 24 9.82 -11.16 -7.90
N ALA A 25 9.69 -9.88 -7.70
CA ALA A 25 10.69 -8.82 -7.76
C ALA A 25 10.12 -7.60 -7.02
N ASP A 26 10.94 -6.58 -6.79
CA ASP A 26 10.44 -5.26 -6.39
C ASP A 26 9.46 -4.75 -7.46
N VAL A 27 8.33 -4.23 -7.01
CA VAL A 27 7.25 -3.76 -7.88
C VAL A 27 6.96 -2.30 -7.60
N ASP A 28 6.94 -1.52 -8.67
CA ASP A 28 6.54 -0.13 -8.69
C ASP A 28 5.41 0.03 -9.71
N ILE A 29 4.22 0.41 -9.23
CA ILE A 29 3.06 0.74 -10.06
C ILE A 29 2.90 2.24 -10.03
N ASP A 30 3.21 2.87 -11.14
CA ASP A 30 3.18 4.30 -11.34
C ASP A 30 2.12 4.65 -12.40
N VAL A 31 1.04 5.25 -11.95
CA VAL A 31 -0.06 5.73 -12.80
C VAL A 31 -0.14 7.25 -12.81
N THR A 32 0.97 7.91 -12.49
CA THR A 32 1.02 9.37 -12.43
C THR A 32 0.68 9.99 -13.78
N ALA A 33 -0.30 10.87 -13.77
CA ALA A 33 -0.62 11.69 -14.92
C ALA A 33 0.46 12.73 -15.15
N ASN A 34 0.61 13.16 -16.35
CA ASN A 34 1.46 14.30 -16.63
C ASN A 34 0.66 15.58 -16.31
N SER A 35 1.33 16.59 -15.80
CA SER A 35 0.87 17.87 -15.24
C SER A 35 -0.18 18.70 -16.01
N SER A 36 -0.72 18.19 -17.09
CA SER A 36 -1.78 18.83 -17.89
C SER A 36 -3.05 17.99 -18.04
N ASP A 37 -3.12 16.83 -17.40
CA ASP A 37 -4.30 15.95 -17.44
C ASP A 37 -5.04 16.03 -16.10
N THR A 38 -6.35 16.05 -16.15
CA THR A 38 -7.24 16.09 -14.97
C THR A 38 -7.86 14.73 -14.69
N ASP A 39 -7.59 13.72 -15.52
CA ASP A 39 -8.03 12.35 -15.35
C ASP A 39 -6.86 11.52 -14.77
N GLU A 40 -6.91 11.35 -13.49
CA GLU A 40 -5.91 10.66 -12.68
C GLU A 40 -6.24 9.17 -12.61
N GLY A 41 -5.24 8.32 -12.80
CA GLY A 41 -5.44 6.87 -12.81
C GLY A 41 -5.59 6.28 -11.41
N ASP A 42 -6.54 5.36 -11.26
CA ASP A 42 -6.73 4.58 -10.05
C ASP A 42 -5.83 3.34 -10.02
N ILE A 43 -5.41 2.94 -8.84
CA ILE A 43 -4.73 1.66 -8.60
C ILE A 43 -5.63 0.80 -7.69
N THR A 44 -6.12 -0.31 -8.22
CA THR A 44 -6.98 -1.23 -7.47
C THR A 44 -6.41 -2.64 -7.42
N PHE A 45 -6.25 -3.18 -6.22
CA PHE A 45 -6.05 -4.61 -5.99
C PHE A 45 -7.30 -5.20 -5.35
N THR A 46 -7.95 -6.14 -6.04
CA THR A 46 -9.20 -6.76 -5.54
C THR A 46 -8.96 -7.90 -4.56
N SER A 47 -7.71 -8.26 -4.29
CA SER A 47 -7.35 -9.39 -3.43
C SER A 47 -6.00 -9.15 -2.75
N THR A 48 -5.46 -10.19 -2.12
CA THR A 48 -4.23 -10.13 -1.33
C THR A 48 -2.98 -9.88 -2.18
N ILE A 49 -1.98 -9.25 -1.56
CA ILE A 49 -0.64 -9.09 -2.11
C ILE A 49 0.33 -9.79 -1.16
N ASN A 50 1.09 -10.76 -1.65
CA ASN A 50 2.08 -11.49 -0.85
C ASN A 50 3.41 -11.56 -1.61
N ASP A 51 4.48 -11.84 -0.87
CA ASP A 51 5.74 -12.25 -1.47
C ASP A 51 5.77 -13.74 -1.81
N THR A 52 6.74 -14.17 -2.58
CA THR A 52 6.93 -15.58 -2.98
C THR A 52 7.13 -16.48 -1.78
N ASP A 53 8.01 -16.11 -0.85
CA ASP A 53 8.38 -16.93 0.31
C ASP A 53 8.65 -16.14 1.61
N GLY A 54 8.78 -14.82 1.54
CA GLY A 54 9.03 -13.94 2.68
C GLY A 54 10.43 -14.03 3.29
N SER A 55 11.37 -14.75 2.68
CA SER A 55 12.74 -14.89 3.21
C SER A 55 13.68 -13.77 2.75
N SER A 56 13.41 -13.20 1.58
CA SER A 56 14.05 -12.00 1.03
C SER A 56 12.97 -11.17 0.36
N PRO A 57 12.12 -10.51 1.14
CA PRO A 57 10.88 -9.98 0.63
C PRO A 57 11.08 -8.78 -0.29
N PHE A 58 10.31 -8.79 -1.37
CA PHE A 58 10.28 -7.73 -2.36
C PHE A 58 9.42 -6.55 -1.91
N SER A 59 9.83 -5.35 -2.31
CA SER A 59 9.15 -4.10 -1.97
C SER A 59 8.00 -3.79 -2.93
N LEU A 60 7.02 -3.05 -2.43
CA LEU A 60 5.85 -2.59 -3.17
C LEU A 60 5.77 -1.07 -3.12
N THR A 61 5.78 -0.44 -4.29
CA THR A 61 5.47 0.99 -4.45
C THR A 61 4.20 1.14 -5.27
N LEU A 62 3.27 1.94 -4.79
CA LEU A 62 2.06 2.36 -5.49
C LEU A 62 2.07 3.89 -5.54
N ASP A 63 2.09 4.45 -6.74
CA ASP A 63 2.14 5.90 -6.95
C ASP A 63 1.01 6.34 -7.89
N SER A 64 0.13 7.19 -7.37
CA SER A 64 -0.97 7.80 -8.09
C SER A 64 -0.92 9.32 -7.90
N ASP A 65 -1.07 10.07 -8.98
CA ASP A 65 -1.00 11.55 -8.93
C ASP A 65 -2.29 12.18 -8.36
N GLY A 66 -3.35 11.43 -8.25
CA GLY A 66 -4.61 11.96 -7.71
C GLY A 66 -5.78 11.02 -7.78
N GLY A 67 -5.64 9.92 -8.50
CA GLY A 67 -6.61 8.83 -8.49
C GLY A 67 -6.60 8.07 -7.17
N ALA A 68 -7.59 7.25 -6.94
CA ALA A 68 -7.68 6.44 -5.74
C ALA A 68 -6.67 5.28 -5.74
N ILE A 69 -6.15 4.95 -4.57
CA ILE A 69 -5.39 3.71 -4.33
C ILE A 69 -6.22 2.84 -3.39
N ASP A 70 -6.74 1.72 -3.90
CA ASP A 70 -7.62 0.81 -3.16
C ASP A 70 -7.04 -0.61 -3.13
N VAL A 71 -6.58 -1.05 -1.96
CA VAL A 71 -6.09 -2.41 -1.74
C VAL A 71 -7.10 -3.15 -0.85
N GLN A 72 -7.98 -3.94 -1.48
CA GLN A 72 -9.11 -4.61 -0.85
C GLN A 72 -8.70 -5.89 -0.10
N GLY A 73 -7.51 -6.40 -0.33
CA GLY A 73 -6.97 -7.56 0.37
C GLY A 73 -5.79 -7.20 1.28
N ILE A 74 -5.40 -8.16 2.11
CA ILE A 74 -4.28 -7.97 3.04
C ILE A 74 -2.95 -7.99 2.26
N ILE A 75 -2.07 -7.03 2.55
CA ILE A 75 -0.69 -7.01 2.06
C ILE A 75 0.18 -7.83 3.03
N GLY A 76 0.88 -8.83 2.53
CA GLY A 76 1.75 -9.67 3.35
C GLY A 76 1.00 -10.55 4.35
N GLY A 77 -0.24 -10.94 4.05
CA GLY A 77 -1.07 -11.73 4.97
C GLY A 77 -0.62 -13.20 5.13
N THR A 78 0.14 -13.73 4.20
CA THR A 78 0.69 -15.09 4.25
C THR A 78 2.22 -15.05 4.28
N ASN A 79 2.83 -14.43 3.29
CA ASN A 79 4.27 -14.19 3.24
C ASN A 79 4.49 -12.68 3.33
N LYS A 80 5.40 -12.26 4.21
CA LYS A 80 5.71 -10.84 4.37
C LYS A 80 6.24 -10.23 3.07
N VAL A 81 5.95 -8.97 2.86
CA VAL A 81 6.53 -8.16 1.79
C VAL A 81 7.67 -7.30 2.34
N GLY A 82 8.47 -6.71 1.48
CA GLY A 82 9.52 -5.77 1.85
C GLY A 82 8.95 -4.40 2.24
N ALA A 83 9.65 -3.35 1.92
CA ALA A 83 9.15 -2.00 2.17
C ALA A 83 7.86 -1.73 1.39
N ILE A 84 6.94 -0.99 2.00
CA ILE A 84 5.70 -0.55 1.37
C ILE A 84 5.74 0.97 1.27
N SER A 85 5.60 1.49 0.06
CA SER A 85 5.47 2.91 -0.20
C SER A 85 4.20 3.17 -1.00
N ILE A 86 3.29 3.94 -0.44
CA ILE A 86 2.03 4.32 -1.09
C ILE A 86 1.98 5.83 -1.13
N ASN A 87 1.98 6.38 -2.35
CA ASN A 87 1.99 7.81 -2.59
C ASN A 87 0.80 8.21 -3.45
N ASN A 88 0.02 9.16 -2.93
CA ASN A 88 -0.99 9.87 -3.69
C ASN A 88 -0.67 11.35 -3.58
N THR A 89 -0.27 11.98 -4.69
CA THR A 89 0.39 13.28 -4.66
C THR A 89 -0.45 14.44 -5.16
N GLY A 90 -1.61 14.19 -5.73
CA GLY A 90 -2.49 15.23 -6.29
C GLY A 90 -3.97 14.91 -6.13
N GLY A 91 -4.82 15.60 -6.85
CA GLY A 91 -6.25 15.33 -6.99
C GLY A 91 -7.07 15.19 -5.72
N ASP A 92 -8.06 14.31 -5.75
CA ASP A 92 -9.01 14.06 -4.67
C ASP A 92 -9.22 12.55 -4.36
N GLY A 93 -8.37 11.68 -4.90
CA GLY A 93 -8.43 10.24 -4.65
C GLY A 93 -7.99 9.84 -3.25
N SER A 94 -8.71 8.93 -2.63
CA SER A 94 -8.39 8.40 -1.31
C SER A 94 -7.40 7.23 -1.39
N VAL A 95 -6.65 7.03 -0.31
CA VAL A 95 -5.91 5.79 -0.08
C VAL A 95 -6.72 4.91 0.86
N THR A 96 -7.06 3.69 0.42
CA THR A 96 -7.82 2.72 1.21
C THR A 96 -7.08 1.39 1.27
N LEU A 97 -6.81 0.91 2.47
CA LEU A 97 -6.10 -0.34 2.72
C LEU A 97 -6.89 -1.25 3.64
N ALA A 98 -7.06 -2.51 3.25
CA ALA A 98 -7.71 -3.53 4.08
C ALA A 98 -6.83 -3.99 5.26
N GLY A 99 -5.52 -3.88 5.15
CA GLY A 99 -4.57 -4.19 6.22
C GLY A 99 -3.22 -4.68 5.72
N ILE A 100 -2.27 -4.80 6.66
CA ILE A 100 -0.91 -5.31 6.43
C ILE A 100 -0.65 -6.44 7.42
N GLY A 101 -0.22 -7.60 6.93
CA GLY A 101 0.09 -8.75 7.74
C GLY A 101 -1.11 -9.39 8.43
N ASN A 102 -0.85 -10.19 9.42
CA ASN A 102 -1.87 -10.83 10.26
C ASN A 102 -1.42 -10.91 11.72
N ALA A 103 -2.29 -11.40 12.60
CA ALA A 103 -2.01 -11.47 14.04
C ALA A 103 -0.77 -12.31 14.41
N SER A 104 -0.31 -13.19 13.52
CA SER A 104 0.89 -14.01 13.71
C SER A 104 2.17 -13.35 13.18
N ALA A 105 2.06 -12.23 12.46
CA ALA A 105 3.19 -11.57 11.78
C ALA A 105 4.37 -11.30 12.72
N ASN A 106 4.09 -10.85 13.95
CA ASN A 106 5.12 -10.48 14.91
C ASN A 106 5.58 -11.63 15.82
N SER A 107 5.10 -12.85 15.61
CA SER A 107 5.46 -13.99 16.46
C SER A 107 6.55 -14.88 15.88
N ASN A 108 6.82 -14.78 14.57
CA ASN A 108 7.84 -15.58 13.88
C ASN A 108 8.60 -14.74 12.85
N ALA A 109 9.92 -14.72 12.93
CA ALA A 109 10.76 -14.21 11.85
C ALA A 109 10.42 -14.94 10.54
N GLY A 110 10.11 -14.21 9.50
CA GLY A 110 9.66 -14.78 8.22
C GLY A 110 8.15 -14.98 8.08
N ALA A 111 7.37 -14.68 9.12
CA ALA A 111 5.92 -14.70 9.06
C ALA A 111 5.36 -13.53 8.23
N ALA A 112 4.04 -13.47 8.14
CA ALA A 112 3.31 -12.44 7.42
C ALA A 112 3.57 -11.02 7.97
N GLY A 113 3.33 -10.00 7.16
CA GLY A 113 3.52 -8.60 7.47
C GLY A 113 4.39 -7.89 6.44
N ASN A 114 5.24 -7.00 6.90
CA ASN A 114 6.25 -6.38 6.05
C ASN A 114 7.62 -6.36 6.74
N GLU A 115 8.67 -6.29 5.94
CA GLU A 115 10.03 -6.08 6.39
C GLU A 115 10.56 -4.78 5.76
N GLY A 116 10.80 -3.78 6.58
CA GLY A 116 11.28 -2.49 6.14
C GLY A 116 10.28 -1.35 6.40
N LEU A 117 10.53 -0.20 5.79
CA LEU A 117 9.71 0.99 5.95
C LEU A 117 8.29 0.79 5.41
N VAL A 118 7.30 1.19 6.18
CA VAL A 118 5.94 1.45 5.69
C VAL A 118 5.73 2.96 5.62
N ASN A 119 5.54 3.47 4.42
CA ASN A 119 5.25 4.87 4.16
C ASN A 119 3.94 4.98 3.39
N ILE A 120 2.91 5.51 4.03
CA ILE A 120 1.61 5.75 3.41
C ILE A 120 1.38 7.26 3.43
N GLY A 121 1.44 7.87 2.26
CA GLY A 121 1.26 9.30 2.06
C GLY A 121 0.07 9.59 1.16
N ASN A 122 -0.81 10.48 1.60
CA ASN A 122 -1.85 11.06 0.77
C ASN A 122 -1.79 12.57 0.91
N THR A 123 -1.36 13.27 -0.13
CA THR A 123 -1.40 14.73 -0.22
C THR A 123 -2.57 15.23 -1.05
N ALA A 124 -3.36 14.33 -1.62
CA ALA A 124 -4.63 14.64 -2.25
C ALA A 124 -5.64 15.21 -1.25
N SER A 125 -6.64 15.90 -1.73
CA SER A 125 -7.75 16.43 -0.91
C SER A 125 -8.74 15.34 -0.50
N ALA A 126 -8.22 14.22 0.01
CA ALA A 126 -9.02 13.07 0.43
C ALA A 126 -8.36 12.31 1.59
N SER A 127 -9.11 11.43 2.21
CA SER A 127 -8.71 10.73 3.42
C SER A 127 -7.83 9.51 3.15
N VAL A 128 -7.04 9.12 4.15
CA VAL A 128 -6.45 7.78 4.28
C VAL A 128 -7.39 6.92 5.11
N ASN A 129 -7.85 5.80 4.55
CA ASN A 129 -8.79 4.88 5.19
C ASN A 129 -8.09 3.54 5.46
N LEU A 130 -7.98 3.19 6.73
CA LEU A 130 -7.28 2.00 7.19
C LEU A 130 -8.28 1.03 7.84
N GLY A 131 -8.46 -0.12 7.22
CA GLY A 131 -9.30 -1.21 7.73
C GLY A 131 -8.45 -2.35 8.30
N GLY A 132 -8.99 -3.11 9.23
CA GLY A 132 -8.34 -4.32 9.74
C GLY A 132 -7.07 -4.09 10.56
N GLY A 133 -6.16 -5.04 10.53
CA GLY A 133 -4.93 -5.03 11.30
C GLY A 133 -3.71 -4.58 10.50
N PHE A 134 -2.81 -3.92 11.19
CA PHE A 134 -1.54 -3.46 10.64
C PHE A 134 -0.40 -4.07 11.47
N TYR A 135 0.18 -5.13 10.98
CA TYR A 135 1.23 -5.89 11.64
C TYR A 135 2.54 -5.69 10.88
N MET A 136 3.35 -4.76 11.37
CA MET A 136 4.67 -4.45 10.84
C MET A 136 5.71 -5.26 11.61
N THR A 137 6.56 -5.95 10.90
CA THR A 137 7.58 -6.81 11.53
C THR A 137 8.88 -6.09 11.77
N ASP A 138 9.19 -5.10 10.95
CA ASP A 138 10.45 -4.38 11.01
C ASP A 138 10.33 -3.02 10.32
N GLY A 139 11.24 -2.08 10.64
CA GLY A 139 11.27 -0.76 10.04
C GLY A 139 10.25 0.24 10.61
N ALA A 140 10.46 1.50 10.31
CA ALA A 140 9.60 2.59 10.76
C ALA A 140 8.30 2.66 9.95
N THR A 141 7.22 3.08 10.60
CA THR A 141 5.91 3.28 9.96
C THR A 141 5.53 4.75 9.99
N VAL A 142 5.21 5.29 8.82
CA VAL A 142 4.73 6.66 8.66
C VAL A 142 3.41 6.64 7.90
N ILE A 143 2.38 7.28 8.46
CA ILE A 143 1.07 7.44 7.82
C ILE A 143 0.71 8.92 7.86
N LYS A 144 0.45 9.50 6.70
CA LYS A 144 0.13 10.92 6.55
C LYS A 144 -1.10 11.12 5.69
N ALA A 145 -1.95 12.06 6.07
CA ALA A 145 -2.97 12.65 5.22
C ALA A 145 -2.62 14.11 4.94
N SER A 146 -3.25 14.70 3.92
CA SER A 146 -3.12 16.11 3.60
C SER A 146 -3.65 17.01 4.74
N THR A 147 -3.23 18.25 4.76
CA THR A 147 -3.72 19.23 5.74
C THR A 147 -5.23 19.43 5.58
N GLY A 148 -5.96 19.17 6.66
CA GLY A 148 -7.43 19.27 6.68
C GLY A 148 -8.15 17.95 6.40
N GLU A 149 -7.41 16.92 5.96
CA GLU A 149 -7.95 15.58 5.69
C GLU A 149 -7.77 14.63 6.88
N ASN A 150 -8.49 13.51 6.85
CA ASN A 150 -8.55 12.58 7.96
C ASN A 150 -7.74 11.31 7.68
N ILE A 151 -7.18 10.75 8.75
CA ILE A 151 -6.78 9.35 8.80
C ILE A 151 -7.90 8.61 9.53
N ASN A 152 -8.64 7.79 8.81
CA ASN A 152 -9.79 7.07 9.33
C ASN A 152 -9.40 5.62 9.66
N PHE A 153 -9.74 5.18 10.85
CA PHE A 153 -9.55 3.80 11.28
C PHE A 153 -10.90 3.11 11.40
N SER A 154 -11.00 1.88 10.91
CA SER A 154 -12.16 1.05 11.24
C SER A 154 -12.18 0.72 12.73
N ALA A 155 -13.35 0.38 13.27
CA ALA A 155 -13.50 0.06 14.69
C ALA A 155 -12.63 -1.10 15.19
N THR A 156 -12.09 -1.91 14.28
CA THR A 156 -11.25 -3.08 14.57
C THR A 156 -9.79 -2.90 14.18
N THR A 157 -9.37 -1.69 13.82
CA THR A 157 -7.98 -1.44 13.41
C THR A 157 -7.03 -1.68 14.59
N THR A 158 -6.06 -2.52 14.38
CA THR A 158 -5.01 -2.86 15.34
C THR A 158 -3.66 -2.54 14.73
N PHE A 159 -2.83 -1.78 15.46
CA PHE A 159 -1.45 -1.55 15.11
C PHE A 159 -0.55 -2.39 16.01
N LYS A 160 0.37 -3.13 15.42
CA LYS A 160 1.37 -3.88 16.15
C LYS A 160 2.70 -3.81 15.41
N THR A 161 3.70 -3.27 16.07
CA THR A 161 5.09 -3.24 15.62
C THR A 161 5.91 -4.21 16.46
N ALA A 162 6.95 -4.81 15.89
CA ALA A 162 7.81 -5.71 16.65
C ALA A 162 8.66 -4.94 17.65
N ASP A 163 9.46 -4.00 17.16
CA ASP A 163 10.42 -3.23 17.98
C ASP A 163 10.44 -1.74 17.65
N ASP A 164 9.67 -1.27 16.67
CA ASP A 164 9.73 0.11 16.21
C ASP A 164 8.51 0.93 16.62
N ALA A 165 8.71 2.20 16.86
CA ALA A 165 7.64 3.11 17.21
C ALA A 165 6.79 3.48 15.99
N LEU A 166 5.49 3.50 16.16
CA LEU A 166 4.57 4.15 15.24
C LEU A 166 4.74 5.67 15.41
N THR A 167 5.04 6.36 14.32
CA THR A 167 5.20 7.84 14.30
C THR A 167 4.21 8.51 13.34
#